data_ca1e6cfb103a76308a7a587a22339f8b
#
_entry.id   ca1e6cfb103a76308a7a587a22339f8b
#
_cell.length_a   1.000
_cell.length_b   1.000
_cell.length_c   1.000
_cell.angle_alpha   90.00
_cell.angle_beta   90.00
_cell.angle_gamma   90.00
#
_symmetry.space_group_name_H-M   'P 1'
#
loop_
_entity.id
_entity.type
_entity.pdbx_description
1 polymer ?
#
loop_
_entity_poly.entity_id
_entity_poly.type
_entity_poly.pdbx_seq_one_letter_code
_entity_poly.pdbx_strand_id
1 'polypeptide(L)'
;MTKRILIIDDEENIRLVTRLTLQAAGYQVGEAADGERGLEAFGDGSNWDAVLLDQRMPGMDGLETLRRLNEHNATARVIMATAYASIELAVDAMKLGATDFVRKPMTPEILRNAVAAALSKQPRLRDEILPSKTAGAAEPLIQIITMNGFTIQDSEDARHEPNERRFVVKSPTGTEHEVLVQIDEEAVGYVERMTRRRLPPENSFWTTQAQRLLGDYLWKEGKVPPTRTLIIRDIDRDELPIAARWPTPSAG
;
A
#
# COMPACT_ATOMS: atom_id res chain seq x y z
N MET A 1 -28.50 -3.10 -12.75
CA MET A 1 -28.65 -3.14 -11.28
C MET A 1 -27.68 -2.14 -10.67
N THR A 2 -28.14 -1.36 -9.68
CA THR A 2 -27.30 -0.38 -8.97
C THR A 2 -26.28 -1.11 -8.11
N LYS A 3 -25.00 -0.76 -8.22
CA LYS A 3 -23.92 -1.37 -7.44
C LYS A 3 -23.96 -0.88 -5.99
N ARG A 4 -23.64 -1.78 -5.05
CA ARG A 4 -23.69 -1.55 -3.59
C ARG A 4 -22.29 -1.57 -3.01
N ILE A 5 -21.93 -0.50 -2.30
CA ILE A 5 -20.62 -0.31 -1.69
C ILE A 5 -20.80 -0.21 -0.18
N LEU A 6 -20.04 -1.00 0.59
CA LEU A 6 -19.94 -0.87 2.04
C LEU A 6 -18.72 -0.02 2.39
N ILE A 7 -18.89 1.00 3.22
CA ILE A 7 -17.81 1.82 3.78
C ILE A 7 -17.60 1.39 5.24
N ILE A 8 -16.38 1.05 5.59
CA ILE A 8 -15.96 0.71 6.97
C ILE A 8 -14.85 1.67 7.34
N ASP A 9 -15.12 2.62 8.25
CA ASP A 9 -14.20 3.72 8.61
C ASP A 9 -14.67 4.30 9.95
N ASP A 10 -13.80 4.55 10.91
CA ASP A 10 -14.20 5.07 12.23
C ASP A 10 -14.46 6.57 12.23
N GLU A 11 -13.90 7.31 11.26
CA GLU A 11 -14.07 8.74 11.13
C GLU A 11 -15.40 9.13 10.47
N GLU A 12 -16.38 9.63 11.26
CA GLU A 12 -17.72 10.00 10.78
C GLU A 12 -17.70 10.99 9.60
N ASN A 13 -16.83 12.01 9.65
CA ASN A 13 -16.71 12.99 8.58
C ASN A 13 -16.18 12.38 7.29
N ILE A 14 -15.26 11.44 7.37
CA ILE A 14 -14.72 10.72 6.21
C ILE A 14 -15.81 9.83 5.62
N ARG A 15 -16.52 9.06 6.45
CA ARG A 15 -17.66 8.26 5.99
C ARG A 15 -18.72 9.11 5.28
N LEU A 16 -19.09 10.26 5.87
CA LEU A 16 -20.08 11.18 5.28
C LEU A 16 -19.65 11.65 3.89
N VAL A 17 -18.43 12.18 3.74
CA VAL A 17 -17.93 12.71 2.46
C VAL A 17 -17.82 11.58 1.43
N THR A 18 -17.30 10.42 1.84
CA THR A 18 -17.17 9.23 0.99
C THR A 18 -18.55 8.75 0.50
N ARG A 19 -19.52 8.64 1.40
CA ARG A 19 -20.90 8.27 1.08
C ARG A 19 -21.52 9.21 0.06
N LEU A 20 -21.48 10.53 0.32
CA LEU A 20 -22.03 11.52 -0.59
C LEU A 20 -21.38 11.46 -1.98
N THR A 21 -20.09 11.26 -2.04
CA THR A 21 -19.33 11.13 -3.29
C THR A 21 -19.77 9.90 -4.10
N LEU A 22 -19.93 8.75 -3.44
CA LEU A 22 -20.34 7.51 -4.10
C LEU A 22 -21.82 7.52 -4.48
N GLN A 23 -22.69 8.08 -3.64
CA GLN A 23 -24.12 8.26 -3.98
C GLN A 23 -24.32 9.18 -5.18
N ALA A 24 -23.55 10.28 -5.27
CA ALA A 24 -23.55 11.17 -6.43
C ALA A 24 -23.07 10.47 -7.72
N ALA A 25 -22.25 9.41 -7.60
CA ALA A 25 -21.83 8.55 -8.70
C ALA A 25 -22.82 7.42 -9.03
N GLY A 26 -23.97 7.36 -8.34
CA GLY A 26 -25.03 6.39 -8.60
C GLY A 26 -24.90 5.06 -7.85
N TYR A 27 -24.00 4.94 -6.87
CA TYR A 27 -23.88 3.75 -6.03
C TYR A 27 -24.88 3.78 -4.87
N GLN A 28 -25.33 2.60 -4.43
CA GLN A 28 -25.95 2.44 -3.12
C GLN A 28 -24.85 2.23 -2.08
N VAL A 29 -24.96 2.89 -0.93
CA VAL A 29 -23.89 2.90 0.07
C VAL A 29 -24.44 2.49 1.43
N GLY A 30 -23.77 1.52 2.07
CA GLY A 30 -23.90 1.20 3.49
C GLY A 30 -22.67 1.68 4.24
N GLU A 31 -22.82 1.86 5.54
CA GLU A 31 -21.76 2.39 6.41
C GLU A 31 -21.61 1.54 7.68
N ALA A 32 -20.37 1.38 8.12
CA ALA A 32 -20.02 0.82 9.42
C ALA A 32 -18.90 1.65 10.06
N ALA A 33 -18.95 1.84 11.37
CA ALA A 33 -18.06 2.72 12.10
C ALA A 33 -16.81 2.01 12.66
N ASP A 34 -16.70 0.71 12.50
CA ASP A 34 -15.57 -0.12 12.95
C ASP A 34 -15.56 -1.46 12.22
N GLY A 35 -14.51 -2.25 12.42
CA GLY A 35 -14.34 -3.55 11.77
C GLY A 35 -15.41 -4.57 12.15
N GLU A 36 -15.83 -4.60 13.43
CA GLU A 36 -16.83 -5.58 13.92
C GLU A 36 -18.20 -5.32 13.26
N ARG A 37 -18.66 -4.06 13.29
CA ARG A 37 -19.90 -3.65 12.60
C ARG A 37 -19.78 -3.82 11.10
N GLY A 38 -18.58 -3.63 10.55
CA GLY A 38 -18.29 -3.88 9.15
C GLY A 38 -18.52 -5.33 8.76
N LEU A 39 -18.04 -6.28 9.56
CA LEU A 39 -18.28 -7.72 9.36
C LEU A 39 -19.74 -8.10 9.50
N GLU A 40 -20.44 -7.55 10.51
CA GLU A 40 -21.89 -7.76 10.68
C GLU A 40 -22.68 -7.26 9.46
N ALA A 41 -22.38 -6.05 8.97
CA ALA A 41 -23.03 -5.47 7.81
C ALA A 41 -22.69 -6.19 6.50
N PHE A 42 -21.49 -6.76 6.41
CA PHE A 42 -21.05 -7.54 5.26
C PHE A 42 -21.78 -8.88 5.18
N GLY A 43 -21.97 -9.57 6.31
CA GLY A 43 -22.63 -10.87 6.39
C GLY A 43 -21.90 -11.93 5.57
N ASP A 44 -22.57 -12.58 4.62
CA ASP A 44 -22.00 -13.52 3.65
C ASP A 44 -21.40 -12.83 2.41
N GLY A 45 -21.41 -11.49 2.36
CA GLY A 45 -20.90 -10.68 1.26
C GLY A 45 -21.77 -10.65 0.00
N SER A 46 -22.86 -11.40 -0.06
CA SER A 46 -23.73 -11.48 -1.24
C SER A 46 -24.42 -10.16 -1.59
N ASN A 47 -24.52 -9.26 -0.61
CA ASN A 47 -25.20 -7.98 -0.74
C ASN A 47 -24.29 -6.83 -1.21
N TRP A 48 -22.98 -7.05 -1.31
CA TRP A 48 -22.03 -5.98 -1.59
C TRP A 48 -21.19 -6.28 -2.84
N ASP A 49 -21.06 -5.28 -3.71
CA ASP A 49 -20.24 -5.37 -4.92
C ASP A 49 -18.76 -5.01 -4.63
N ALA A 50 -18.54 -4.12 -3.64
CA ALA A 50 -17.21 -3.80 -3.11
C ALA A 50 -17.31 -3.25 -1.68
N VAL A 51 -16.17 -3.31 -0.98
CA VAL A 51 -15.98 -2.74 0.36
C VAL A 51 -14.86 -1.71 0.28
N LEU A 52 -15.06 -0.52 0.84
CA LEU A 52 -14.02 0.46 1.11
C LEU A 52 -13.72 0.38 2.60
N LEU A 53 -12.48 0.01 2.95
CA LEU A 53 -12.09 -0.34 4.31
C LEU A 53 -10.94 0.53 4.77
N ASP A 54 -11.15 1.26 5.88
CA ASP A 54 -10.04 1.96 6.52
C ASP A 54 -9.09 1.01 7.23
N GLN A 55 -7.81 1.42 7.28
CA GLN A 55 -6.78 0.64 7.94
C GLN A 55 -6.74 0.89 9.45
N ARG A 56 -6.90 2.15 9.87
CA ARG A 56 -6.76 2.49 11.28
C ARG A 56 -8.10 2.69 11.94
N MET A 57 -8.57 1.68 12.62
CA MET A 57 -9.79 1.73 13.40
C MET A 57 -9.53 1.25 14.84
N PRO A 58 -10.22 1.79 15.83
CA PRO A 58 -10.17 1.28 17.19
C PRO A 58 -10.64 -0.19 17.26
N GLY A 59 -9.98 -0.99 18.08
CA GLY A 59 -10.29 -2.41 18.25
C GLY A 59 -9.73 -3.26 17.13
N MET A 60 -10.56 -3.70 16.18
CA MET A 60 -10.14 -4.48 15.02
C MET A 60 -9.62 -3.56 13.92
N ASP A 61 -8.36 -3.71 13.54
CA ASP A 61 -7.76 -2.93 12.45
C ASP A 61 -8.21 -3.40 11.06
N GLY A 62 -7.84 -2.63 10.03
CA GLY A 62 -8.25 -2.91 8.66
C GLY A 62 -7.68 -4.21 8.09
N LEU A 63 -6.45 -4.62 8.42
CA LEU A 63 -5.89 -5.88 7.91
C LEU A 63 -6.59 -7.09 8.54
N GLU A 64 -6.87 -7.04 9.83
CA GLU A 64 -7.63 -8.11 10.50
C GLU A 64 -9.07 -8.16 9.98
N THR A 65 -9.69 -6.99 9.75
CA THR A 65 -11.03 -6.91 9.13
C THR A 65 -11.01 -7.50 7.72
N LEU A 66 -10.03 -7.15 6.88
CA LEU A 66 -9.84 -7.70 5.53
C LEU A 66 -9.71 -9.23 5.55
N ARG A 67 -8.89 -9.76 6.46
CA ARG A 67 -8.70 -11.20 6.62
C ARG A 67 -10.03 -11.91 6.88
N ARG A 68 -10.83 -11.38 7.81
CA ARG A 68 -12.15 -11.96 8.16
C ARG A 68 -13.18 -11.78 7.04
N LEU A 69 -13.20 -10.64 6.34
CA LEU A 69 -14.06 -10.46 5.16
C LEU A 69 -13.79 -11.53 4.11
N ASN A 70 -12.49 -11.83 3.85
CA ASN A 70 -12.09 -12.86 2.89
C ASN A 70 -12.34 -14.30 3.39
N GLU A 71 -12.41 -14.53 4.68
CA GLU A 71 -12.88 -15.81 5.24
C GLU A 71 -14.38 -16.03 5.03
N HIS A 72 -15.18 -14.95 5.10
CA HIS A 72 -16.62 -15.00 4.81
C HIS A 72 -16.90 -15.11 3.31
N ASN A 73 -16.12 -14.39 2.48
CA ASN A 73 -16.26 -14.44 1.04
C ASN A 73 -14.90 -14.17 0.35
N ALA A 74 -14.27 -15.23 -0.12
CA ALA A 74 -12.95 -15.17 -0.78
C ALA A 74 -12.95 -14.35 -2.09
N THR A 75 -14.12 -13.99 -2.63
CA THR A 75 -14.26 -13.17 -3.84
C THR A 75 -14.63 -11.72 -3.55
N ALA A 76 -14.63 -11.30 -2.27
CA ALA A 76 -14.94 -9.94 -1.88
C ALA A 76 -13.98 -8.94 -2.53
N ARG A 77 -14.51 -7.88 -3.11
CA ARG A 77 -13.70 -6.79 -3.65
C ARG A 77 -13.47 -5.76 -2.56
N VAL A 78 -12.32 -5.83 -1.90
CA VAL A 78 -11.98 -4.91 -0.81
C VAL A 78 -10.93 -3.91 -1.28
N ILE A 79 -11.24 -2.62 -1.15
CA ILE A 79 -10.34 -1.50 -1.41
C ILE A 79 -9.89 -0.97 -0.05
N MET A 80 -8.61 -1.08 0.26
CA MET A 80 -8.05 -0.50 1.48
C MET A 80 -7.87 1.00 1.32
N ALA A 81 -8.32 1.79 2.31
CA ALA A 81 -8.13 3.23 2.36
C ALA A 81 -7.35 3.60 3.63
N THR A 82 -6.29 4.39 3.52
CA THR A 82 -5.50 4.78 4.69
C THR A 82 -4.79 6.12 4.53
N ALA A 83 -4.66 6.86 5.62
CA ALA A 83 -3.81 8.05 5.69
C ALA A 83 -2.31 7.67 5.75
N TYR A 84 -1.99 6.45 6.15
CA TYR A 84 -0.63 5.96 6.37
C TYR A 84 -0.30 4.84 5.39
N ALA A 85 -0.19 5.21 4.11
CA ALA A 85 0.20 4.28 3.07
C ALA A 85 1.70 3.99 3.17
N SER A 86 2.08 2.86 3.79
CA SER A 86 3.40 2.27 3.62
C SER A 86 3.34 1.17 2.57
N ILE A 87 4.47 0.89 1.96
CA ILE A 87 4.58 -0.18 0.96
C ILE A 87 4.27 -1.52 1.59
N GLU A 88 4.78 -1.76 2.81
CA GLU A 88 4.53 -2.99 3.55
C GLU A 88 3.03 -3.19 3.77
N LEU A 89 2.34 -2.14 4.22
CA LEU A 89 0.90 -2.21 4.43
C LEU A 89 0.15 -2.54 3.13
N ALA A 90 0.54 -1.91 2.02
CA ALA A 90 -0.05 -2.20 0.72
C ALA A 90 0.24 -3.65 0.29
N VAL A 91 1.49 -4.11 0.45
CA VAL A 91 1.89 -5.50 0.16
C VAL A 91 1.13 -6.49 1.04
N ASP A 92 1.03 -6.23 2.33
CA ASP A 92 0.31 -7.12 3.26
C ASP A 92 -1.20 -7.15 2.95
N ALA A 93 -1.80 -5.99 2.65
CA ALA A 93 -3.18 -5.93 2.21
C ALA A 93 -3.40 -6.72 0.91
N MET A 94 -2.51 -6.60 -0.08
CA MET A 94 -2.61 -7.34 -1.34
C MET A 94 -2.41 -8.85 -1.15
N LYS A 95 -1.48 -9.27 -0.27
CA LYS A 95 -1.29 -10.69 0.12
C LYS A 95 -2.51 -11.25 0.85
N LEU A 96 -3.19 -10.45 1.64
CA LEU A 96 -4.44 -10.80 2.31
C LEU A 96 -5.66 -10.77 1.38
N GLY A 97 -5.49 -10.40 0.10
CA GLY A 97 -6.53 -10.45 -0.90
C GLY A 97 -7.27 -9.12 -1.12
N ALA A 98 -6.71 -7.97 -0.72
CA ALA A 98 -7.25 -6.68 -1.13
C ALA A 98 -7.26 -6.58 -2.67
N THR A 99 -8.32 -6.00 -3.21
CA THR A 99 -8.47 -5.77 -4.65
C THR A 99 -7.69 -4.54 -5.10
N ASP A 100 -7.61 -3.54 -4.22
CA ASP A 100 -6.93 -2.27 -4.47
C ASP A 100 -6.58 -1.56 -3.16
N PHE A 101 -5.82 -0.49 -3.29
CA PHE A 101 -5.35 0.31 -2.15
C PHE A 101 -5.40 1.80 -2.51
N VAL A 102 -5.92 2.65 -1.62
CA VAL A 102 -6.07 4.10 -1.85
C VAL A 102 -5.54 4.88 -0.65
N ARG A 103 -4.79 5.94 -0.91
CA ARG A 103 -4.30 6.83 0.15
C ARG A 103 -5.30 7.95 0.45
N LYS A 104 -5.56 8.20 1.74
CA LYS A 104 -6.27 9.40 2.24
C LYS A 104 -5.28 10.60 2.33
N PRO A 105 -5.70 11.86 2.08
CA PRO A 105 -7.03 12.27 1.65
C PRO A 105 -7.31 11.93 0.18
N MET A 106 -8.53 11.45 -0.11
CA MET A 106 -8.96 11.10 -1.46
C MET A 106 -9.79 12.23 -2.06
N THR A 107 -9.48 12.61 -3.30
CA THR A 107 -10.40 13.45 -4.07
C THR A 107 -11.62 12.62 -4.53
N PRO A 108 -12.78 13.26 -4.78
CA PRO A 108 -13.94 12.56 -5.34
C PRO A 108 -13.64 11.76 -6.61
N GLU A 109 -12.73 12.24 -7.44
CA GLU A 109 -12.32 11.58 -8.67
C GLU A 109 -11.50 10.30 -8.38
N ILE A 110 -10.51 10.39 -7.50
CA ILE A 110 -9.69 9.23 -7.08
C ILE A 110 -10.58 8.13 -6.50
N LEU A 111 -11.50 8.49 -5.61
CA LEU A 111 -12.42 7.54 -4.99
C LEU A 111 -13.29 6.84 -6.04
N ARG A 112 -13.91 7.60 -6.97
CA ARG A 112 -14.75 7.02 -8.03
C ARG A 112 -13.94 6.09 -8.94
N ASN A 113 -12.72 6.48 -9.32
CA ASN A 113 -11.87 5.68 -10.18
C ASN A 113 -11.43 4.38 -9.50
N ALA A 114 -11.07 4.43 -8.21
CA ALA A 114 -10.70 3.23 -7.44
C ALA A 114 -11.86 2.24 -7.34
N VAL A 115 -13.08 2.73 -7.02
CA VAL A 115 -14.26 1.88 -6.95
C VAL A 115 -14.61 1.30 -8.33
N ALA A 116 -14.60 2.10 -9.39
CA ALA A 116 -14.86 1.63 -10.74
C ALA A 116 -13.83 0.58 -11.19
N ALA A 117 -12.56 0.80 -10.91
CA ALA A 117 -11.48 -0.15 -11.21
C ALA A 117 -11.67 -1.47 -10.45
N ALA A 118 -11.98 -1.42 -9.14
CA ALA A 118 -12.24 -2.62 -8.35
C ALA A 118 -13.44 -3.41 -8.86
N LEU A 119 -14.53 -2.72 -9.25
CA LEU A 119 -15.72 -3.35 -9.80
C LEU A 119 -15.49 -4.00 -11.17
N SER A 120 -14.53 -3.50 -11.96
CA SER A 120 -14.15 -4.05 -13.27
C SER A 120 -13.24 -5.28 -13.17
N LYS A 121 -12.49 -5.43 -12.08
CA LYS A 121 -11.60 -6.59 -11.86
C LYS A 121 -12.45 -7.84 -11.64
N GLN A 122 -12.02 -8.97 -12.23
CA GLN A 122 -12.63 -10.27 -11.87
C GLN A 122 -12.30 -10.62 -10.42
N PRO A 123 -13.25 -11.22 -9.66
CA PRO A 123 -12.95 -11.70 -8.32
C PRO A 123 -11.78 -12.69 -8.37
N ARG A 124 -10.76 -12.49 -7.54
CA ARG A 124 -9.64 -13.42 -7.42
C ARG A 124 -10.05 -14.61 -6.57
N LEU A 125 -9.86 -15.81 -7.06
CA LEU A 125 -10.00 -17.02 -6.25
C LEU A 125 -8.76 -17.19 -5.36
N ARG A 126 -8.97 -17.70 -4.14
CA ARG A 126 -7.93 -17.83 -3.09
C ARG A 126 -6.69 -18.63 -3.56
N ASP A 127 -6.87 -19.56 -4.50
CA ASP A 127 -5.79 -20.40 -5.02
C ASP A 127 -4.80 -19.63 -5.93
N GLU A 128 -5.16 -18.44 -6.41
CA GLU A 128 -4.24 -17.58 -7.20
C GLU A 128 -3.37 -16.66 -6.31
N ILE A 129 -3.66 -16.58 -5.01
CA ILE A 129 -2.97 -15.67 -4.07
C ILE A 129 -1.78 -16.35 -3.39
N LEU A 130 -1.76 -17.69 -3.31
CA LEU A 130 -0.62 -18.43 -2.79
C LEU A 130 0.35 -18.73 -3.94
N PRO A 131 1.60 -18.25 -3.90
CA PRO A 131 2.59 -18.74 -4.86
C PRO A 131 2.73 -20.25 -4.68
N SER A 132 2.39 -21.01 -5.72
CA SER A 132 2.69 -22.44 -5.76
C SER A 132 4.18 -22.60 -5.49
N LYS A 133 4.56 -23.40 -4.50
CA LYS A 133 5.93 -23.84 -4.26
C LYS A 133 6.42 -24.72 -5.42
N THR A 134 6.64 -24.12 -6.56
CA THR A 134 7.40 -24.72 -7.65
C THR A 134 8.71 -23.97 -7.76
N ALA A 135 9.76 -24.70 -7.44
CA ALA A 135 11.14 -24.24 -7.48
C ALA A 135 11.50 -23.65 -8.85
N GLY A 136 12.16 -22.47 -8.85
CA GLY A 136 13.02 -22.03 -9.95
C GLY A 136 12.52 -20.90 -10.85
N ALA A 137 11.52 -20.10 -10.45
CA ALA A 137 11.25 -18.84 -11.13
C ALA A 137 11.82 -17.68 -10.31
N ALA A 138 12.51 -16.73 -10.97
CA ALA A 138 12.98 -15.49 -10.37
C ALA A 138 11.83 -14.82 -9.61
N GLU A 139 12.12 -14.30 -8.40
CA GLU A 139 11.14 -13.56 -7.60
C GLU A 139 10.51 -12.48 -8.48
N PRO A 140 9.17 -12.33 -8.50
CA PRO A 140 8.55 -11.27 -9.29
C PRO A 140 9.07 -9.94 -8.76
N LEU A 141 9.71 -9.15 -9.62
CA LEU A 141 10.14 -7.79 -9.33
C LEU A 141 8.94 -7.02 -8.81
N ILE A 142 9.00 -6.57 -7.55
CA ILE A 142 7.90 -5.82 -6.93
C ILE A 142 7.79 -4.48 -7.67
N GLN A 143 6.76 -4.34 -8.48
CA GLN A 143 6.47 -3.14 -9.22
C GLN A 143 5.54 -2.25 -8.39
N ILE A 144 6.02 -1.07 -7.98
CA ILE A 144 5.23 -0.09 -7.25
C ILE A 144 4.65 0.90 -8.26
N ILE A 145 3.34 1.07 -8.25
CA ILE A 145 2.65 2.04 -9.11
C ILE A 145 2.17 3.19 -8.23
N THR A 146 2.67 4.41 -8.50
CA THR A 146 2.17 5.62 -7.83
C THR A 146 0.81 6.01 -8.41
N MET A 147 -0.01 6.70 -7.63
CA MET A 147 -1.38 7.06 -8.03
C MET A 147 -1.45 8.02 -9.24
N ASN A 148 -0.39 8.77 -9.52
CA ASN A 148 -0.25 9.59 -10.73
C ASN A 148 0.40 8.83 -11.90
N GLY A 149 0.46 7.49 -11.80
CA GLY A 149 0.80 6.59 -12.89
C GLY A 149 2.29 6.37 -13.14
N PHE A 150 3.19 6.79 -12.23
CA PHE A 150 4.58 6.37 -12.28
C PHE A 150 4.71 4.95 -11.76
N THR A 151 5.61 4.20 -12.38
CA THR A 151 5.99 2.85 -11.94
C THR A 151 7.41 2.87 -11.42
N ILE A 152 7.66 2.29 -10.26
CA ILE A 152 8.97 2.15 -9.63
C ILE A 152 9.32 0.66 -9.62
N GLN A 153 10.48 0.30 -10.12
CA GLN A 153 11.04 -1.05 -10.11
C GLN A 153 12.48 -0.99 -9.59
N ASP A 154 12.91 -2.01 -8.87
CA ASP A 154 14.32 -2.14 -8.51
C ASP A 154 15.14 -2.34 -9.79
N SER A 155 16.32 -1.69 -9.89
CA SER A 155 17.22 -1.88 -11.02
C SER A 155 17.88 -3.26 -10.93
N GLU A 156 17.94 -3.98 -12.06
CA GLU A 156 18.61 -5.29 -12.15
C GLU A 156 20.14 -5.18 -12.11
N ASP A 157 20.69 -3.97 -12.15
CA ASP A 157 22.14 -3.77 -12.15
C ASP A 157 22.74 -4.06 -10.76
N ALA A 158 23.40 -5.22 -10.62
CA ALA A 158 23.91 -5.81 -9.39
C ALA A 158 25.07 -5.06 -8.70
N ARG A 159 25.47 -3.88 -9.18
CA ARG A 159 26.52 -3.07 -8.59
C ARG A 159 25.96 -2.02 -7.65
N HIS A 160 25.57 -2.46 -6.45
CA HIS A 160 25.07 -1.54 -5.44
C HIS A 160 26.17 -1.23 -4.43
N GLU A 161 26.46 0.05 -4.26
CA GLU A 161 27.09 0.52 -3.03
C GLU A 161 26.12 0.23 -1.86
N PRO A 162 26.63 -0.17 -0.67
CA PRO A 162 25.77 -0.53 0.47
C PRO A 162 24.75 0.54 0.83
N ASN A 163 25.11 1.80 0.65
CA ASN A 163 24.31 2.98 0.97
C ASN A 163 23.51 3.55 -0.23
N GLU A 164 23.39 2.80 -1.33
CA GLU A 164 22.67 3.23 -2.54
C GLU A 164 21.57 2.25 -2.91
N ARG A 165 20.47 2.79 -3.46
CA ARG A 165 19.41 2.02 -4.11
C ARG A 165 19.10 2.63 -5.46
N ARG A 166 19.07 1.79 -6.49
CA ARG A 166 18.78 2.20 -7.87
C ARG A 166 17.41 1.69 -8.29
N PHE A 167 16.63 2.58 -8.85
CA PHE A 167 15.28 2.28 -9.31
C PHE A 167 15.12 2.69 -10.76
N VAL A 168 14.39 1.89 -11.52
CA VAL A 168 13.87 2.28 -12.82
C VAL A 168 12.49 2.86 -12.61
N VAL A 169 12.32 4.13 -12.95
CA VAL A 169 11.06 4.86 -12.86
C VAL A 169 10.49 5.04 -14.24
N LYS A 170 9.31 4.47 -14.49
CA LYS A 170 8.58 4.67 -15.73
C LYS A 170 7.49 5.72 -15.52
N SER A 171 7.50 6.77 -16.33
CA SER A 171 6.50 7.83 -16.29
C SER A 171 5.15 7.36 -16.85
N PRO A 172 4.04 8.06 -16.58
CA PRO A 172 2.73 7.78 -17.20
C PRO A 172 2.75 7.84 -18.72
N THR A 173 3.69 8.59 -19.29
CA THR A 173 3.91 8.70 -20.74
C THR A 173 4.78 7.58 -21.33
N GLY A 174 5.24 6.64 -20.48
CA GLY A 174 6.03 5.49 -20.89
C GLY A 174 7.55 5.72 -20.92
N THR A 175 8.04 6.93 -20.58
CA THR A 175 9.48 7.22 -20.52
C THR A 175 10.09 6.61 -19.26
N GLU A 176 11.21 5.91 -19.43
CA GLU A 176 11.95 5.29 -18.33
C GLU A 176 13.14 6.14 -17.91
N HIS A 177 13.37 6.20 -16.60
CA HIS A 177 14.47 6.94 -15.97
C HIS A 177 15.08 6.13 -14.85
N GLU A 178 16.39 6.07 -14.81
CA GLU A 178 17.08 5.55 -13.64
C GLU A 178 17.15 6.64 -12.57
N VAL A 179 16.79 6.27 -11.32
CA VAL A 179 16.84 7.16 -10.14
C VAL A 179 17.64 6.48 -9.03
N LEU A 180 18.59 7.22 -8.49
CA LEU A 180 19.41 6.80 -7.36
C LEU A 180 18.82 7.35 -6.06
N VAL A 181 18.72 6.51 -5.02
CA VAL A 181 18.43 6.95 -3.66
C VAL A 181 19.61 6.60 -2.77
N GLN A 182 20.24 7.61 -2.20
CA GLN A 182 21.35 7.46 -1.27
C GLN A 182 20.85 7.44 0.17
N ILE A 183 21.48 6.63 1.01
CA ILE A 183 21.19 6.52 2.44
C ILE A 183 22.32 7.24 3.18
N ASP A 184 21.98 8.29 3.91
CA ASP A 184 22.92 9.05 4.70
C ASP A 184 23.32 8.25 5.96
N GLU A 185 24.62 8.26 6.30
CA GLU A 185 25.14 7.59 7.50
C GLU A 185 24.51 8.16 8.79
N GLU A 186 24.16 9.45 8.80
CA GLU A 186 23.48 10.05 9.94
C GLU A 186 22.09 9.45 10.16
N ALA A 187 21.36 9.16 9.08
CA ALA A 187 20.05 8.47 9.15
C ALA A 187 20.20 7.06 9.73
N VAL A 188 21.20 6.30 9.29
CA VAL A 188 21.49 4.97 9.83
C VAL A 188 21.81 5.06 11.32
N GLY A 189 22.72 5.96 11.70
CA GLY A 189 23.10 6.17 13.10
C GLY A 189 21.94 6.65 13.98
N TYR A 190 21.01 7.43 13.42
CA TYR A 190 19.79 7.86 14.13
C TYR A 190 18.87 6.67 14.43
N VAL A 191 18.57 5.82 13.44
CA VAL A 191 17.74 4.62 13.61
C VAL A 191 18.37 3.68 14.64
N GLU A 192 19.67 3.42 14.55
CA GLU A 192 20.38 2.55 15.52
C GLU A 192 20.28 3.08 16.96
N ARG A 193 20.47 4.38 17.16
CA ARG A 193 20.33 5.01 18.49
C ARG A 193 18.92 4.91 19.05
N MET A 194 17.92 5.14 18.23
CA MET A 194 16.51 5.19 18.67
C MET A 194 15.91 3.81 18.89
N THR A 195 16.29 2.83 18.09
CA THR A 195 15.73 1.46 18.13
C THR A 195 16.57 0.48 18.92
N ARG A 196 17.83 0.84 19.23
CA ARG A 196 18.86 -0.04 19.80
C ARG A 196 19.13 -1.29 18.96
N ARG A 197 18.87 -1.20 17.66
CA ARG A 197 19.08 -2.28 16.69
C ARG A 197 20.00 -1.82 15.59
N ARG A 198 20.93 -2.71 15.20
CA ARG A 198 21.78 -2.47 14.04
C ARG A 198 21.03 -2.83 12.77
N LEU A 199 20.74 -1.82 11.95
CA LEU A 199 20.16 -1.95 10.61
C LEU A 199 21.14 -1.34 9.60
N PRO A 200 22.16 -2.11 9.19
CA PRO A 200 23.18 -1.59 8.29
C PRO A 200 22.55 -1.20 6.94
N PRO A 201 23.21 -0.35 6.14
CA PRO A 201 22.64 0.17 4.89
C PRO A 201 22.16 -0.91 3.92
N GLU A 202 22.72 -2.12 3.93
CA GLU A 202 22.33 -3.24 3.07
C GLU A 202 20.99 -3.86 3.48
N ASN A 203 20.49 -3.54 4.66
CA ASN A 203 19.22 -4.11 5.14
C ASN A 203 18.05 -3.68 4.27
N SER A 204 17.13 -4.60 4.02
CA SER A 204 15.91 -4.36 3.22
C SER A 204 15.01 -3.24 3.78
N PHE A 205 15.12 -2.92 5.07
CA PHE A 205 14.49 -1.74 5.65
C PHE A 205 14.80 -0.48 4.83
N TRP A 206 16.06 -0.27 4.46
CA TRP A 206 16.47 0.91 3.70
C TRP A 206 15.97 0.90 2.26
N THR A 207 15.80 -0.27 1.64
CA THR A 207 15.15 -0.38 0.33
C THR A 207 13.71 0.12 0.40
N THR A 208 12.98 -0.28 1.43
CA THR A 208 11.62 0.19 1.66
C THR A 208 11.56 1.70 1.89
N GLN A 209 12.46 2.26 2.70
CA GLN A 209 12.52 3.71 2.92
C GLN A 209 12.87 4.47 1.63
N ALA A 210 13.76 3.93 0.80
CA ALA A 210 14.12 4.51 -0.48
C ALA A 210 12.94 4.52 -1.47
N GLN A 211 12.21 3.41 -1.57
CA GLN A 211 11.01 3.30 -2.40
C GLN A 211 9.92 4.27 -1.95
N ARG A 212 9.74 4.43 -0.64
CA ARG A 212 8.78 5.38 -0.06
C ARG A 212 9.15 6.83 -0.40
N LEU A 213 10.39 7.24 -0.13
CA LEU A 213 10.87 8.59 -0.43
C LEU A 213 10.69 8.92 -1.91
N LEU A 214 11.04 7.98 -2.79
CA LEU A 214 10.90 8.15 -4.23
C LEU A 214 9.42 8.22 -4.64
N GLY A 215 8.57 7.35 -4.10
CA GLY A 215 7.13 7.36 -4.34
C GLY A 215 6.46 8.66 -3.92
N ASP A 216 6.79 9.16 -2.72
CA ASP A 216 6.30 10.43 -2.20
C ASP A 216 6.76 11.62 -3.06
N TYR A 217 8.01 11.61 -3.52
CA TYR A 217 8.54 12.63 -4.41
C TYR A 217 7.77 12.64 -5.75
N LEU A 218 7.66 11.50 -6.41
CA LEU A 218 6.95 11.36 -7.69
C LEU A 218 5.49 11.78 -7.57
N TRP A 219 4.86 11.44 -6.45
CA TRP A 219 3.49 11.85 -6.17
C TRP A 219 3.33 13.37 -6.00
N LYS A 220 4.19 14.00 -5.21
CA LYS A 220 4.11 15.43 -4.91
C LYS A 220 4.48 16.30 -6.10
N GLU A 221 5.56 15.95 -6.78
CA GLU A 221 6.14 16.76 -7.84
C GLU A 221 5.59 16.43 -9.24
N GLY A 222 4.98 15.26 -9.42
CA GLY A 222 4.47 14.80 -10.71
C GLY A 222 5.54 14.61 -11.78
N LYS A 223 6.80 14.52 -11.40
CA LYS A 223 7.96 14.38 -12.29
C LYS A 223 9.13 13.69 -11.59
N VAL A 224 10.02 13.12 -12.37
CA VAL A 224 11.27 12.51 -11.87
C VAL A 224 12.20 13.59 -11.29
N PRO A 225 12.97 13.30 -10.22
CA PRO A 225 13.94 14.25 -9.65
C PRO A 225 14.89 14.79 -10.74
N PRO A 226 15.10 16.11 -10.84
CA PRO A 226 15.97 16.70 -11.88
C PRO A 226 17.40 16.17 -11.85
N THR A 227 17.92 15.94 -10.65
CA THR A 227 19.25 15.36 -10.41
C THR A 227 19.29 13.84 -10.59
N ARG A 228 18.11 13.20 -10.72
CA ARG A 228 17.95 11.74 -10.68
C ARG A 228 18.50 11.11 -9.40
N THR A 229 18.64 11.90 -8.35
CA THR A 229 19.15 11.44 -7.06
C THR A 229 18.28 12.02 -5.95
N LEU A 230 17.93 11.19 -4.97
CA LEU A 230 17.34 11.56 -3.69
C LEU A 230 18.24 11.08 -2.56
N ILE A 231 18.10 11.66 -1.37
CA ILE A 231 18.92 11.30 -0.20
C ILE A 231 17.99 11.11 1.01
N ILE A 232 18.08 9.95 1.65
CA ILE A 232 17.46 9.69 2.95
C ILE A 232 18.38 10.30 4.02
N ARG A 233 17.99 11.43 4.58
CA ARG A 233 18.75 12.14 5.63
C ARG A 233 18.22 11.87 7.03
N ASP A 234 16.92 11.62 7.13
CA ASP A 234 16.22 11.34 8.37
C ASP A 234 15.09 10.33 8.12
N ILE A 235 14.62 9.74 9.18
CA ILE A 235 13.52 8.79 9.19
C ILE A 235 12.41 9.35 10.08
N ASP A 236 11.19 9.26 9.61
CA ASP A 236 10.02 9.69 10.34
C ASP A 236 9.91 8.92 11.68
N ARG A 237 9.51 9.61 12.73
CA ARG A 237 9.37 9.00 14.07
C ARG A 237 8.40 7.82 14.07
N ASP A 238 7.40 7.85 13.21
CA ASP A 238 6.41 6.77 13.07
C ASP A 238 6.99 5.50 12.43
N GLU A 239 8.15 5.58 11.77
CA GLU A 239 8.86 4.44 11.20
C GLU A 239 9.80 3.74 12.20
N LEU A 240 10.15 4.39 13.31
CA LEU A 240 11.04 3.82 14.32
C LEU A 240 10.49 2.55 14.97
N PRO A 241 9.18 2.42 15.30
CA PRO A 241 8.62 1.16 15.78
C PRO A 241 8.71 0.02 14.75
N ILE A 242 8.62 0.34 13.46
CA ILE A 242 8.77 -0.61 12.35
C ILE A 242 10.23 -1.05 12.27
N ALA A 243 11.18 -0.12 12.26
CA ALA A 243 12.61 -0.40 12.30
C ALA A 243 13.01 -1.28 13.50
N ALA A 244 12.43 -1.02 14.68
CA ALA A 244 12.68 -1.79 15.90
C ALA A 244 12.24 -3.26 15.79
N ARG A 245 11.28 -3.59 14.93
CA ARG A 245 10.73 -4.93 14.72
C ARG A 245 11.18 -5.56 13.40
N TRP A 246 11.96 -4.85 12.58
CA TRP A 246 12.36 -5.32 11.27
C TRP A 246 13.12 -6.65 11.35
N PRO A 247 12.81 -7.63 10.47
CA PRO A 247 13.55 -8.89 10.44
C PRO A 247 15.03 -8.64 10.16
N THR A 248 15.91 -9.17 11.00
CA THR A 248 17.33 -9.26 10.67
C THR A 248 17.58 -10.59 9.98
N PRO A 249 18.39 -10.64 8.90
CA PRO A 249 18.80 -11.91 8.34
C PRO A 249 19.40 -12.78 9.44
N SER A 250 18.93 -14.02 9.56
CA SER A 250 19.58 -14.99 10.46
C SER A 250 21.05 -15.08 10.05
N ALA A 251 21.94 -14.84 10.98
CA ALA A 251 23.35 -15.14 10.78
C ALA A 251 23.46 -16.65 10.49
N GLY A 252 23.72 -16.99 9.20
CA GLY A 252 24.01 -18.35 8.76
C GLY A 252 25.44 -18.75 9.14
#